data_928b82906b537c71ea8ff24e8996f092
#
_entry.id   928b82906b537c71ea8ff24e8996f092
#
_cell.length_a   1.000
_cell.length_b   1.000
_cell.length_c   1.000
_cell.angle_alpha   90.00
_cell.angle_beta   90.00
_cell.angle_gamma   90.00
#
_symmetry.space_group_name_H-M   'P 1'
#
loop_
_entity.id
_entity.type
_entity.pdbx_description
1 polymer ?
#
loop_
_entity_poly.entity_id
_entity_poly.type
_entity_poly.pdbx_seq_one_letter_code
_entity_poly.pdbx_strand_id
1 'polypeptide(L)'
;IPLFIIKRWFDLKTTIASGFLLTSTLSLVIAAAKIAEQLKTISPETSGLLILSAVITCVFVPVIFKKLFPVPNEMNRRIEVSLIGKNQLTIPIAQNLTSQLYDISLYYRKDLSDSRKLSDEITMIEIADYEQEILERLGLFDRDIVVCATNDDEINRKVALMAKEHGVERVICRL
;
A
#
# COMPACT_ATOMS: atom_id res chain seq x y z
N ILE A 1 26.84 12.29 -12.18
CA ILE A 1 27.40 11.33 -11.18
C ILE A 1 26.27 10.52 -10.50
N PRO A 2 25.15 11.10 -9.96
CA PRO A 2 24.09 10.32 -9.31
C PRO A 2 23.42 9.27 -10.24
N LEU A 3 23.16 9.63 -11.47
CA LEU A 3 22.57 8.74 -12.48
C LEU A 3 23.40 7.48 -12.75
N PHE A 4 24.73 7.59 -12.69
CA PHE A 4 25.63 6.44 -12.91
C PHE A 4 25.58 5.43 -11.76
N ILE A 5 25.39 5.92 -10.52
CA ILE A 5 25.27 5.09 -9.32
C ILE A 5 23.93 4.35 -9.35
N ILE A 6 22.84 5.04 -9.70
CA ILE A 6 21.49 4.46 -9.76
C ILE A 6 21.38 3.42 -10.86
N LYS A 7 21.99 3.65 -12.04
CA LYS A 7 22.00 2.69 -13.17
C LYS A 7 22.63 1.33 -12.81
N ARG A 8 23.49 1.27 -11.80
CA ARG A 8 24.12 0.02 -11.36
C ARG A 8 23.13 -0.91 -10.63
N TRP A 9 22.07 -0.35 -10.03
CA TRP A 9 21.14 -1.05 -9.15
C TRP A 9 19.73 -1.16 -9.73
N PHE A 10 19.37 -0.30 -10.69
CA PHE A 10 18.02 -0.20 -11.22
C PHE A 10 18.02 -0.18 -12.76
N ASP A 11 16.89 -0.57 -13.35
CA ASP A 11 16.65 -0.51 -14.78
C ASP A 11 16.75 0.93 -15.33
N LEU A 12 17.06 1.04 -16.63
CA LEU A 12 17.28 2.32 -17.30
C LEU A 12 16.07 3.29 -17.15
N LYS A 13 14.85 2.76 -17.24
CA LYS A 13 13.63 3.56 -17.04
C LYS A 13 13.56 4.18 -15.66
N THR A 14 13.79 3.38 -14.61
CA THR A 14 13.81 3.82 -13.20
C THR A 14 14.94 4.81 -12.95
N THR A 15 16.10 4.62 -13.58
CA THR A 15 17.24 5.53 -13.48
C THR A 15 16.93 6.91 -14.06
N ILE A 16 16.32 6.96 -15.24
CA ILE A 16 15.89 8.22 -15.87
C ILE A 16 14.81 8.91 -15.01
N ALA A 17 13.84 8.14 -14.53
CA ALA A 17 12.78 8.64 -13.66
C ALA A 17 13.32 9.29 -12.38
N SER A 18 14.25 8.63 -11.72
CA SER A 18 14.93 9.15 -10.51
C SER A 18 15.73 10.43 -10.83
N GLY A 19 16.35 10.49 -12.00
CA GLY A 19 17.05 11.68 -12.46
C GLY A 19 16.11 12.88 -12.63
N PHE A 20 14.94 12.67 -13.22
CA PHE A 20 13.92 13.73 -13.35
C PHE A 20 13.42 14.22 -12.00
N LEU A 21 13.17 13.32 -11.04
CA LEU A 21 12.75 13.70 -9.69
C LEU A 21 13.81 14.50 -8.94
N LEU A 22 15.09 14.13 -9.09
CA LEU A 22 16.21 14.84 -8.45
C LEU A 22 16.43 16.25 -9.01
N THR A 23 16.02 16.53 -10.24
CA THR A 23 16.13 17.87 -10.86
C THR A 23 15.01 18.83 -10.43
N SER A 24 13.97 18.35 -9.77
CA SER A 24 12.80 19.15 -9.35
C SER A 24 13.02 19.94 -8.04
N THR A 25 14.18 20.56 -7.85
CA THR A 25 14.49 21.33 -6.63
C THR A 25 14.23 22.82 -6.82
N LEU A 26 12.93 23.20 -6.87
CA LEU A 26 12.49 24.58 -7.15
C LEU A 26 13.02 25.59 -6.13
N SER A 27 12.92 25.30 -4.84
CA SER A 27 13.28 26.25 -3.77
C SER A 27 14.77 26.61 -3.76
N LEU A 28 15.64 25.64 -4.02
CA LEU A 28 17.09 25.86 -4.07
C LEU A 28 17.49 26.75 -5.27
N VAL A 29 16.87 26.52 -6.42
CA VAL A 29 17.16 27.31 -7.63
C VAL A 29 16.71 28.76 -7.44
N ILE A 30 15.51 28.99 -6.86
CA ILE A 30 15.02 30.36 -6.56
C ILE A 30 15.95 31.06 -5.57
N ALA A 31 16.33 30.41 -4.49
CA ALA A 31 17.24 30.99 -3.49
C ALA A 31 18.61 31.32 -4.09
N ALA A 32 19.20 30.39 -4.83
CA ALA A 32 20.50 30.59 -5.49
C ALA A 32 20.46 31.73 -6.53
N ALA A 33 19.40 31.79 -7.36
CA ALA A 33 19.22 32.84 -8.36
C ALA A 33 19.08 34.21 -7.69
N LYS A 34 18.31 34.32 -6.59
CA LYS A 34 18.15 35.60 -5.84
C LYS A 34 19.42 36.02 -5.14
N ILE A 35 20.18 35.12 -4.55
CA ILE A 35 21.47 35.43 -3.93
C ILE A 35 22.47 35.89 -5.01
N ALA A 36 22.56 35.22 -6.14
CA ALA A 36 23.45 35.60 -7.23
C ALA A 36 23.08 36.99 -7.84
N GLU A 37 21.80 37.31 -7.93
CA GLU A 37 21.33 38.62 -8.33
C GLU A 37 21.72 39.70 -7.30
N GLN A 38 21.55 39.46 -5.99
CA GLN A 38 21.97 40.39 -4.92
C GLN A 38 23.48 40.62 -4.92
N LEU A 39 24.26 39.61 -5.18
CA LEU A 39 25.72 39.70 -5.31
C LEU A 39 26.18 40.32 -6.65
N LYS A 40 25.23 40.74 -7.51
CA LYS A 40 25.49 41.29 -8.84
C LYS A 40 26.31 40.39 -9.75
N THR A 41 26.26 39.08 -9.51
CA THR A 41 26.96 38.05 -10.32
C THR A 41 26.18 37.74 -11.57
N ILE A 42 24.85 37.86 -11.53
CA ILE A 42 23.96 37.71 -12.69
C ILE A 42 23.02 38.90 -12.80
N SER A 43 22.51 39.12 -14.02
CA SER A 43 21.53 40.17 -14.25
C SER A 43 20.15 39.79 -13.73
N PRO A 44 19.27 40.74 -13.37
CA PRO A 44 17.88 40.48 -12.97
C PRO A 44 17.10 39.65 -14.03
N GLU A 45 17.37 39.88 -15.30
CA GLU A 45 16.76 39.17 -16.42
C GLU A 45 17.17 37.70 -16.40
N THR A 46 18.45 37.39 -16.20
CA THR A 46 18.97 36.01 -16.08
C THR A 46 18.39 35.31 -14.84
N SER A 47 18.30 36.03 -13.71
CA SER A 47 17.65 35.50 -12.49
C SER A 47 16.19 35.14 -12.76
N GLY A 48 15.45 36.03 -13.45
CA GLY A 48 14.06 35.75 -13.84
C GLY A 48 13.89 34.53 -14.73
N LEU A 49 14.76 34.40 -15.75
CA LEU A 49 14.75 33.20 -16.64
C LEU A 49 15.05 31.91 -15.91
N LEU A 50 16.00 31.91 -14.96
CA LEU A 50 16.31 30.73 -14.14
C LEU A 50 15.13 30.33 -13.27
N ILE A 51 14.46 31.29 -12.63
CA ILE A 51 13.28 31.06 -11.81
C ILE A 51 12.14 30.51 -12.69
N LEU A 52 11.88 31.12 -13.83
CA LEU A 52 10.84 30.67 -14.76
C LEU A 52 11.09 29.23 -15.23
N SER A 53 12.33 28.92 -15.61
CA SER A 53 12.69 27.55 -16.04
C SER A 53 12.50 26.53 -14.91
N ALA A 54 12.82 26.90 -13.66
CA ALA A 54 12.60 26.05 -12.52
C ALA A 54 11.11 25.80 -12.21
N VAL A 55 10.26 26.83 -12.36
CA VAL A 55 8.80 26.70 -12.21
C VAL A 55 8.23 25.77 -13.30
N ILE A 56 8.61 25.98 -14.55
CA ILE A 56 8.20 25.12 -15.67
C ILE A 56 8.59 23.68 -15.40
N THR A 57 9.83 23.43 -15.02
CA THR A 57 10.34 22.08 -14.73
C THR A 57 9.56 21.46 -13.58
N CYS A 58 9.30 22.19 -12.52
CA CYS A 58 8.57 21.69 -11.34
C CYS A 58 7.13 21.27 -11.67
N VAL A 59 6.47 21.93 -12.61
CA VAL A 59 5.10 21.59 -13.03
C VAL A 59 5.10 20.44 -14.02
N PHE A 60 5.96 20.48 -15.03
CA PHE A 60 5.93 19.51 -16.13
C PHE A 60 6.55 18.16 -15.75
N VAL A 61 7.60 18.16 -14.93
CA VAL A 61 8.29 16.89 -14.58
C VAL A 61 7.37 15.88 -13.89
N PRO A 62 6.57 16.23 -12.86
CA PRO A 62 5.65 15.27 -12.26
C PRO A 62 4.57 14.75 -13.23
N VAL A 63 4.09 15.61 -14.12
CA VAL A 63 3.07 15.23 -15.12
C VAL A 63 3.65 14.23 -16.12
N ILE A 64 4.84 14.54 -16.64
CA ILE A 64 5.55 13.64 -17.56
C ILE A 64 5.90 12.34 -16.87
N PHE A 65 6.38 12.42 -15.62
CA PHE A 65 6.71 11.25 -14.82
C PHE A 65 5.51 10.33 -14.63
N LYS A 66 4.36 10.87 -14.20
CA LYS A 66 3.12 10.09 -14.02
C LYS A 66 2.66 9.43 -15.31
N LYS A 67 2.89 10.05 -16.48
CA LYS A 67 2.51 9.52 -17.78
C LYS A 67 3.47 8.43 -18.27
N LEU A 68 4.77 8.57 -18.01
CA LEU A 68 5.79 7.59 -18.41
C LEU A 68 5.87 6.39 -17.46
N PHE A 69 5.55 6.61 -16.18
CA PHE A 69 5.57 5.61 -15.13
C PHE A 69 4.20 5.54 -14.46
N PRO A 70 3.20 4.98 -15.15
CA PRO A 70 1.91 4.75 -14.52
C PRO A 70 2.12 3.85 -13.32
N VAL A 71 1.54 4.24 -12.18
CA VAL A 71 1.53 3.40 -10.97
C VAL A 71 0.88 2.08 -11.36
N PRO A 72 1.52 0.92 -11.13
CA PRO A 72 0.91 -0.36 -11.38
C PRO A 72 -0.46 -0.43 -10.68
N ASN A 73 -1.47 -0.99 -11.35
CA ASN A 73 -2.81 -1.14 -10.77
C ASN A 73 -2.81 -1.93 -9.44
N GLU A 74 -1.77 -2.73 -9.21
CA GLU A 74 -1.55 -3.44 -7.95
C GLU A 74 -1.40 -2.50 -6.73
N MET A 75 -0.88 -1.29 -6.90
CA MET A 75 -0.83 -0.29 -5.82
C MET A 75 -2.20 0.35 -5.51
N ASN A 76 -3.15 0.26 -6.42
CA ASN A 76 -4.54 0.70 -6.21
C ASN A 76 -5.48 -0.48 -5.83
N ARG A 77 -4.96 -1.72 -5.83
CA ARG A 77 -5.72 -2.86 -5.35
C ARG A 77 -5.85 -2.75 -3.82
N ARG A 78 -7.08 -2.89 -3.33
CA ARG A 78 -7.30 -3.05 -1.89
C ARG A 78 -6.64 -4.34 -1.45
N ILE A 79 -5.97 -4.28 -0.31
CA ILE A 79 -5.37 -5.48 0.31
C ILE A 79 -6.51 -6.33 0.83
N GLU A 80 -6.62 -7.55 0.34
CA GLU A 80 -7.67 -8.47 0.71
C GLU A 80 -7.31 -9.22 1.99
N VAL A 81 -8.15 -9.09 3.02
CA VAL A 81 -7.91 -9.65 4.36
C VAL A 81 -9.01 -10.63 4.74
N SER A 82 -8.63 -11.87 5.03
CA SER A 82 -9.51 -12.85 5.65
C SER A 82 -9.33 -12.85 7.17
N LEU A 83 -10.39 -12.52 7.90
CA LEU A 83 -10.45 -12.62 9.36
C LEU A 83 -11.24 -13.87 9.75
N ILE A 84 -10.71 -14.66 10.67
CA ILE A 84 -11.34 -15.90 11.14
C ILE A 84 -11.72 -15.77 12.60
N GLY A 85 -13.02 -15.98 12.88
CA GLY A 85 -13.64 -15.84 14.17
C GLY A 85 -14.31 -14.47 14.35
N LYS A 86 -15.54 -14.46 14.87
CA LYS A 86 -16.30 -13.26 15.20
C LYS A 86 -16.36 -13.12 16.71
N ASN A 87 -15.45 -12.34 17.29
CA ASN A 87 -15.32 -12.17 18.73
C ASN A 87 -14.94 -10.72 19.09
N GLN A 88 -14.70 -10.50 20.38
CA GLN A 88 -14.37 -9.17 20.92
C GLN A 88 -13.06 -8.59 20.37
N LEU A 89 -12.17 -9.41 19.82
CA LEU A 89 -10.91 -8.97 19.21
C LEU A 89 -11.06 -8.67 17.72
N THR A 90 -11.69 -9.57 16.98
CA THR A 90 -11.78 -9.46 15.51
C THR A 90 -12.75 -8.38 15.05
N ILE A 91 -13.83 -8.12 15.79
CA ILE A 91 -14.80 -7.07 15.47
C ILE A 91 -14.15 -5.68 15.43
N PRO A 92 -13.43 -5.21 16.48
CA PRO A 92 -12.72 -3.94 16.41
C PRO A 92 -11.64 -3.89 15.33
N ILE A 93 -10.92 -5.00 15.10
CA ILE A 93 -9.93 -5.08 14.02
C ILE A 93 -10.60 -4.86 12.68
N ALA A 94 -11.68 -5.57 12.38
CA ALA A 94 -12.43 -5.40 11.14
C ALA A 94 -12.92 -3.97 10.95
N GLN A 95 -13.52 -3.36 11.99
CA GLN A 95 -14.04 -1.99 11.93
C GLN A 95 -12.94 -0.93 11.72
N ASN A 96 -11.76 -1.11 12.33
CA ASN A 96 -10.65 -0.15 12.19
C ASN A 96 -9.86 -0.32 10.89
N LEU A 97 -9.81 -1.55 10.33
CA LEU A 97 -9.16 -1.82 9.05
C LEU A 97 -10.06 -1.47 7.85
N THR A 98 -11.38 -1.42 8.04
CA THR A 98 -12.33 -1.05 6.98
C THR A 98 -12.05 0.38 6.53
N SER A 99 -11.26 0.51 5.49
CA SER A 99 -10.84 1.76 4.91
C SER A 99 -10.73 1.59 3.38
N GLN A 100 -10.39 2.66 2.68
CA GLN A 100 -10.15 2.61 1.24
C GLN A 100 -9.01 1.64 0.83
N LEU A 101 -8.20 1.16 1.79
CA LEU A 101 -7.02 0.33 1.54
C LEU A 101 -7.27 -1.17 1.71
N TYR A 102 -8.28 -1.57 2.50
CA TYR A 102 -8.53 -2.96 2.84
C TYR A 102 -9.91 -3.43 2.41
N ASP A 103 -9.99 -4.65 1.91
CA ASP A 103 -11.23 -5.39 1.66
C ASP A 103 -11.29 -6.59 2.62
N ILE A 104 -12.26 -6.56 3.54
CA ILE A 104 -12.30 -7.46 4.67
C ILE A 104 -13.42 -8.47 4.53
N SER A 105 -13.05 -9.75 4.57
CA SER A 105 -13.97 -10.87 4.67
C SER A 105 -13.84 -11.53 6.05
N LEU A 106 -14.92 -11.55 6.82
CA LEU A 106 -14.99 -12.16 8.14
C LEU A 106 -15.65 -13.52 8.07
N TYR A 107 -14.89 -14.58 8.33
CA TYR A 107 -15.36 -15.96 8.37
C TYR A 107 -15.70 -16.36 9.81
N TYR A 108 -16.92 -16.80 10.04
CA TYR A 108 -17.36 -17.12 11.39
C TYR A 108 -18.31 -18.31 11.43
N ARG A 109 -18.30 -19.03 12.53
CA ARG A 109 -19.26 -20.08 12.83
C ARG A 109 -20.35 -19.51 13.76
N LYS A 110 -21.61 -19.74 13.43
CA LYS A 110 -22.75 -19.12 14.08
C LYS A 110 -22.85 -19.42 15.58
N ASP A 111 -22.56 -20.65 15.97
CA ASP A 111 -22.58 -21.12 17.34
C ASP A 111 -21.49 -20.51 18.24
N LEU A 112 -20.42 -20.01 17.65
CA LEU A 112 -19.26 -19.42 18.33
C LEU A 112 -19.13 -17.90 18.11
N SER A 113 -20.13 -17.26 17.54
CA SER A 113 -20.04 -15.85 17.12
C SER A 113 -20.66 -14.89 18.13
N ASP A 114 -20.05 -13.69 18.25
CA ASP A 114 -20.61 -12.55 18.97
C ASP A 114 -21.83 -11.96 18.19
N SER A 115 -22.86 -11.60 18.90
CA SER A 115 -24.12 -11.06 18.33
C SER A 115 -24.03 -9.63 17.81
N ARG A 116 -22.89 -8.96 17.97
CA ARG A 116 -22.72 -7.57 17.54
C ARG A 116 -22.85 -7.44 16.03
N LYS A 117 -23.55 -6.39 15.60
CA LYS A 117 -23.63 -6.00 14.18
C LYS A 117 -22.33 -5.30 13.76
N LEU A 118 -21.79 -5.70 12.61
CA LEU A 118 -20.70 -5.00 11.94
C LEU A 118 -21.26 -4.02 10.91
N SER A 119 -20.40 -3.13 10.40
CA SER A 119 -20.73 -2.24 9.31
C SER A 119 -21.00 -3.02 8.02
N ASP A 120 -21.85 -2.47 7.15
CA ASP A 120 -22.21 -3.10 5.86
C ASP A 120 -21.00 -3.20 4.88
N GLU A 121 -19.87 -2.57 5.21
CA GLU A 121 -18.63 -2.61 4.42
C GLU A 121 -17.81 -3.90 4.62
N ILE A 122 -18.15 -4.72 5.61
CA ILE A 122 -17.44 -5.96 5.92
C ILE A 122 -18.24 -7.14 5.37
N THR A 123 -17.63 -7.89 4.48
CA THR A 123 -18.25 -9.11 3.96
C THR A 123 -18.24 -10.20 5.04
N MET A 124 -19.43 -10.59 5.52
CA MET A 124 -19.58 -11.65 6.52
C MET A 124 -19.90 -12.99 5.85
N ILE A 125 -19.09 -14.00 6.11
CA ILE A 125 -19.21 -15.34 5.54
C ILE A 125 -19.43 -16.33 6.69
N GLU A 126 -20.64 -16.91 6.76
CA GLU A 126 -20.94 -17.96 7.71
C GLU A 126 -20.36 -19.29 7.21
N ILE A 127 -19.64 -20.00 8.06
CA ILE A 127 -19.04 -21.30 7.76
C ILE A 127 -19.62 -22.38 8.68
N ALA A 128 -19.72 -23.58 8.16
CA ALA A 128 -20.21 -24.74 8.93
C ALA A 128 -19.12 -25.27 9.86
N ASP A 129 -17.89 -25.37 9.37
CA ASP A 129 -16.72 -25.83 10.12
C ASP A 129 -15.42 -25.24 9.51
N TYR A 130 -14.30 -25.40 10.24
CA TYR A 130 -12.95 -24.95 9.85
C TYR A 130 -12.19 -26.08 9.10
N GLU A 131 -12.90 -26.81 8.23
CA GLU A 131 -12.30 -27.84 7.37
C GLU A 131 -11.70 -27.19 6.12
N GLN A 132 -10.58 -27.74 5.66
CA GLN A 132 -9.80 -27.21 4.55
C GLN A 132 -10.66 -27.04 3.29
N GLU A 133 -11.42 -28.08 2.88
CA GLU A 133 -12.24 -28.05 1.68
C GLU A 133 -13.31 -26.95 1.68
N ILE A 134 -13.86 -26.65 2.87
CA ILE A 134 -14.87 -25.60 3.04
C ILE A 134 -14.19 -24.22 2.90
N LEU A 135 -13.04 -24.03 3.53
CA LEU A 135 -12.31 -22.77 3.54
C LEU A 135 -11.73 -22.45 2.16
N GLU A 136 -11.22 -23.44 1.42
CA GLU A 136 -10.77 -23.30 0.04
C GLU A 136 -11.92 -22.89 -0.89
N ARG A 137 -13.03 -23.61 -0.83
CA ARG A 137 -14.21 -23.30 -1.66
C ARG A 137 -14.77 -21.90 -1.43
N LEU A 138 -14.61 -21.37 -0.24
CA LEU A 138 -15.04 -20.02 0.12
C LEU A 138 -13.97 -18.94 -0.15
N GLY A 139 -12.81 -19.31 -0.74
CA GLY A 139 -11.76 -18.40 -1.14
C GLY A 139 -11.01 -17.77 0.03
N LEU A 140 -10.94 -18.44 1.19
CA LEU A 140 -10.23 -17.91 2.36
C LEU A 140 -8.74 -17.74 2.10
N PHE A 141 -8.15 -18.68 1.36
CA PHE A 141 -6.71 -18.73 1.07
C PHE A 141 -6.29 -17.91 -0.16
N ASP A 142 -7.25 -17.39 -0.94
CA ASP A 142 -6.98 -16.56 -2.12
C ASP A 142 -6.72 -15.10 -1.78
N ARG A 143 -6.48 -14.80 -0.50
CA ARG A 143 -6.33 -13.44 0.04
C ARG A 143 -4.88 -13.11 0.36
N ASP A 144 -4.56 -11.81 0.40
CA ASP A 144 -3.20 -11.33 0.69
C ASP A 144 -2.80 -11.60 2.15
N ILE A 145 -3.78 -11.49 3.07
CA ILE A 145 -3.55 -11.65 4.52
C ILE A 145 -4.63 -12.55 5.12
N VAL A 146 -4.22 -13.51 5.91
CA VAL A 146 -5.12 -14.34 6.74
C VAL A 146 -4.83 -14.12 8.22
N VAL A 147 -5.86 -13.77 8.98
CA VAL A 147 -5.78 -13.54 10.43
C VAL A 147 -6.65 -14.55 11.15
N CYS A 148 -6.03 -15.49 11.86
CA CYS A 148 -6.67 -16.51 12.67
C CYS A 148 -6.77 -16.03 14.12
N ALA A 149 -7.96 -15.65 14.56
CA ALA A 149 -8.18 -15.11 15.90
C ALA A 149 -9.55 -15.54 16.47
N THR A 150 -9.85 -16.81 16.37
CA THR A 150 -10.98 -17.44 17.11
C THR A 150 -10.66 -17.50 18.61
N ASN A 151 -11.61 -17.97 19.41
CA ASN A 151 -11.39 -18.20 20.83
C ASN A 151 -10.73 -19.59 21.11
N ASP A 152 -10.42 -20.34 20.07
CA ASP A 152 -9.82 -21.66 20.15
C ASP A 152 -8.43 -21.64 19.45
N ASP A 153 -7.39 -21.85 20.26
CA ASP A 153 -6.00 -21.77 19.79
C ASP A 153 -5.63 -22.94 18.85
N GLU A 154 -6.29 -24.11 19.01
CA GLU A 154 -6.06 -25.25 18.12
C GLU A 154 -6.63 -24.98 16.72
N ILE A 155 -7.83 -24.40 16.65
CA ILE A 155 -8.43 -23.96 15.38
C ILE A 155 -7.55 -22.91 14.74
N ASN A 156 -7.10 -21.92 15.50
CA ASN A 156 -6.23 -20.85 14.98
C ASN A 156 -4.96 -21.43 14.38
N ARG A 157 -4.28 -22.33 15.08
CA ARG A 157 -3.07 -22.98 14.61
C ARG A 157 -3.32 -23.83 13.37
N LYS A 158 -4.40 -24.64 13.37
CA LYS A 158 -4.77 -25.51 12.23
C LYS A 158 -4.98 -24.68 10.98
N VAL A 159 -5.80 -23.62 11.04
CA VAL A 159 -6.11 -22.78 9.88
C VAL A 159 -4.90 -21.95 9.43
N ALA A 160 -4.08 -21.49 10.37
CA ALA A 160 -2.84 -20.77 10.02
C ALA A 160 -1.84 -21.65 9.26
N LEU A 161 -1.72 -22.94 9.62
CA LEU A 161 -0.89 -23.89 8.88
C LEU A 161 -1.43 -24.13 7.48
N MET A 162 -2.73 -24.38 7.34
CA MET A 162 -3.38 -24.51 6.03
C MET A 162 -3.15 -23.28 5.15
N ALA A 163 -3.32 -22.09 5.69
CA ALA A 163 -3.07 -20.84 4.94
C ALA A 163 -1.63 -20.73 4.45
N LYS A 164 -0.65 -21.15 5.25
CA LYS A 164 0.76 -21.21 4.83
C LYS A 164 1.02 -22.24 3.73
N GLU A 165 0.42 -23.41 3.83
CA GLU A 165 0.54 -24.46 2.82
C GLU A 165 -0.03 -24.03 1.46
N HIS A 166 -1.08 -23.18 1.47
CA HIS A 166 -1.67 -22.59 0.27
C HIS A 166 -0.91 -21.36 -0.26
N GLY A 167 0.20 -20.97 0.38
CA GLY A 167 1.05 -19.89 -0.10
C GLY A 167 0.56 -18.49 0.22
N VAL A 168 -0.33 -18.30 1.20
CA VAL A 168 -0.76 -16.98 1.65
C VAL A 168 0.46 -16.18 2.12
N GLU A 169 0.62 -14.96 1.58
CA GLU A 169 1.83 -14.14 1.81
C GLU A 169 2.01 -13.80 3.29
N ARG A 170 0.91 -13.45 3.98
CA ARG A 170 0.94 -13.05 5.40
C ARG A 170 -0.12 -13.80 6.19
N VAL A 171 0.34 -14.56 7.18
CA VAL A 171 -0.53 -15.27 8.11
C VAL A 171 -0.25 -14.79 9.54
N ILE A 172 -1.28 -14.29 10.20
CA ILE A 172 -1.25 -13.84 11.59
C ILE A 172 -2.11 -14.80 12.41
N CYS A 173 -1.53 -15.38 13.45
CA CYS A 173 -2.21 -16.34 14.30
C CYS A 173 -2.17 -15.86 15.75
N ARG A 174 -3.33 -15.83 16.40
CA ARG A 174 -3.45 -15.68 17.83
C ARG A 174 -3.21 -17.04 18.49
N LEU A 175 -2.35 -17.09 19.48
CA LEU A 175 -2.07 -18.24 20.33
C LEU A 175 -2.31 -17.86 21.79
#